data_e467b88806026049f05fda7100d19726
#
_entry.id   e467b88806026049f05fda7100d19726
#
_cell.length_a   1.000
_cell.length_b   1.000
_cell.length_c   1.000
_cell.angle_alpha   90.00
_cell.angle_beta   90.00
_cell.angle_gamma   90.00
#
_symmetry.space_group_name_H-M   'P 1'
#
loop_
_entity.id
_entity.type
_entity.pdbx_description
1 polymer ?
#
loop_
_entity_poly.entity_id
_entity_poly.type
_entity_poly.pdbx_seq_one_letter_code
_entity_poly.pdbx_strand_id
1 'polypeptide(L)'
;DDRGTISNHELTEPINLIGMIDSKKGTIRANHYHPQQEQKCLFTKGQIIEIFQDIINPNAPKITQVVNAGQLSIIKPNIAHTMVFTKDTTFLNLVRGERDHENYGITHTVRHIFVDEKEKNLLLKSYKFDCRSCGNNDLKRVVSLGYQPLANNLLNKKNEKCELYPLEVNYCDKCHNCQLSVSVDPKKMFSNYLYTSSTSKIFRNHFINAAKKYSKELNLNKKKSYIIDIGSNDGVALK
;
A
#
# COMPACT_ATOMS: atom_id res chain seq x y z
N ASP A 1 15.77 -5.23 26.33
CA ASP A 1 15.79 -6.11 27.48
C ASP A 1 14.39 -6.20 28.09
N ASP A 2 14.24 -6.87 29.21
CA ASP A 2 12.93 -7.09 29.87
C ASP A 2 12.23 -5.80 30.32
N ARG A 3 12.91 -4.68 30.36
CA ARG A 3 12.35 -3.34 30.69
C ARG A 3 11.72 -2.64 29.48
N GLY A 4 11.90 -3.12 28.26
CA GLY A 4 11.36 -2.56 27.03
C GLY A 4 12.41 -2.13 26.01
N THR A 5 12.00 -1.25 25.10
CA THR A 5 12.80 -0.79 23.95
C THR A 5 13.19 0.66 24.08
N ILE A 6 14.42 1.01 23.69
CA ILE A 6 14.88 2.39 23.52
C ILE A 6 15.06 2.60 22.01
N SER A 7 14.41 3.63 21.47
CA SER A 7 14.57 4.05 20.07
C SER A 7 15.22 5.42 20.02
N ASN A 8 16.37 5.52 19.35
CA ASN A 8 17.07 6.78 19.14
C ASN A 8 16.83 7.27 17.70
N HIS A 9 16.56 8.55 17.54
CA HIS A 9 16.35 9.18 16.25
C HIS A 9 17.33 10.35 16.11
N GLU A 10 18.17 10.29 15.08
CA GLU A 10 19.07 11.40 14.75
C GLU A 10 18.31 12.43 13.91
N LEU A 11 18.52 13.72 14.24
CA LEU A 11 17.96 14.83 13.50
C LEU A 11 19.11 15.64 12.90
N THR A 12 19.00 15.91 11.61
CA THR A 12 20.01 16.67 10.86
C THR A 12 20.00 18.16 11.14
N GLU A 13 18.91 18.64 11.72
CA GLU A 13 18.70 20.07 12.03
C GLU A 13 18.20 20.25 13.45
N PRO A 14 18.58 21.36 14.15
CA PRO A 14 18.03 21.68 15.44
C PRO A 14 16.52 21.93 15.36
N ILE A 15 15.78 21.52 16.38
CA ILE A 15 14.37 21.83 16.56
C ILE A 15 14.22 22.82 17.73
N ASN A 16 13.29 23.75 17.62
CA ASN A 16 12.97 24.71 18.65
C ASN A 16 11.48 24.80 18.98
N LEU A 17 10.65 23.99 18.29
CA LEU A 17 9.22 23.87 18.57
C LEU A 17 8.78 22.40 18.41
N ILE A 18 8.00 21.93 19.38
CA ILE A 18 7.36 20.62 19.34
C ILE A 18 5.85 20.82 19.38
N GLY A 19 5.15 20.40 18.34
CA GLY A 19 3.70 20.34 18.31
C GLY A 19 3.21 18.91 18.61
N MET A 20 2.35 18.73 19.60
CA MET A 20 1.66 17.46 19.84
C MET A 20 0.33 17.44 19.06
N ILE A 21 0.11 16.40 18.28
CA ILE A 21 -1.06 16.29 17.41
C ILE A 21 -1.75 14.95 17.65
N ASP A 22 -3.03 15.03 18.03
CA ASP A 22 -3.92 13.88 18.13
C ASP A 22 -4.83 13.80 16.91
N SER A 23 -5.04 12.58 16.42
CA SER A 23 -5.86 12.33 15.23
C SER A 23 -6.69 11.06 15.41
N LYS A 24 -7.95 11.13 15.04
CA LYS A 24 -8.88 10.00 15.14
C LYS A 24 -8.70 9.05 13.97
N LYS A 25 -8.89 7.75 14.25
CA LYS A 25 -9.00 6.72 13.21
C LYS A 25 -9.99 7.13 12.11
N GLY A 26 -9.63 6.87 10.85
CA GLY A 26 -10.46 7.16 9.69
C GLY A 26 -10.40 8.61 9.19
N THR A 27 -9.63 9.46 9.85
CA THR A 27 -9.40 10.84 9.39
C THR A 27 -8.21 10.95 8.45
N ILE A 28 -8.09 12.11 7.80
CA ILE A 28 -7.00 12.45 6.89
C ILE A 28 -6.42 13.81 7.31
N ARG A 29 -5.10 13.94 7.25
CA ARG A 29 -4.38 15.22 7.45
C ARG A 29 -3.37 15.41 6.33
N ALA A 30 -2.75 16.59 6.35
CA ALA A 30 -1.82 17.07 5.34
C ALA A 30 -2.52 17.37 4.00
N ASN A 31 -2.29 16.62 2.92
CA ASN A 31 -2.66 17.02 1.56
C ASN A 31 -1.99 18.36 1.17
N HIS A 32 -0.69 18.44 1.43
CA HIS A 32 0.13 19.62 1.17
C HIS A 32 1.60 19.22 0.96
N TYR A 33 2.41 20.21 0.64
CA TYR A 33 3.87 20.11 0.66
C TYR A 33 4.49 21.35 1.31
N HIS A 34 5.75 21.24 1.65
CA HIS A 34 6.58 22.34 2.18
C HIS A 34 7.66 22.68 1.15
N PRO A 35 7.72 23.91 0.63
CA PRO A 35 8.75 24.29 -0.36
C PRO A 35 10.16 24.27 0.19
N GLN A 36 10.34 24.57 1.47
CA GLN A 36 11.65 24.79 2.08
C GLN A 36 11.92 23.90 3.29
N GLN A 37 10.89 23.54 4.06
CA GLN A 37 11.02 22.79 5.29
C GLN A 37 11.00 21.28 5.04
N GLU A 38 11.88 20.57 5.74
CA GLU A 38 11.74 19.14 5.98
C GLU A 38 10.78 18.92 7.14
N GLN A 39 9.68 18.20 6.92
CA GLN A 39 8.74 17.86 8.01
C GLN A 39 9.19 16.58 8.72
N LYS A 40 9.26 16.63 10.04
CA LYS A 40 9.63 15.50 10.90
C LYS A 40 8.49 15.20 11.86
N CYS A 41 7.98 13.97 11.83
CA CYS A 41 6.89 13.53 12.70
C CYS A 41 7.28 12.25 13.44
N LEU A 42 7.43 12.35 14.77
CA LEU A 42 7.68 11.20 15.64
C LEU A 42 6.34 10.67 16.16
N PHE A 43 5.98 9.46 15.73
CA PHE A 43 4.74 8.81 16.14
C PHE A 43 4.92 8.12 17.49
N THR A 44 4.17 8.57 18.51
CA THR A 44 4.23 8.03 19.87
C THR A 44 3.14 7.01 20.14
N LYS A 45 2.05 7.06 19.37
CA LYS A 45 0.91 6.12 19.47
C LYS A 45 0.23 5.96 18.12
N GLY A 46 -0.32 4.79 17.86
CA GLY A 46 -1.18 4.53 16.72
C GLY A 46 -0.45 4.06 15.46
N GLN A 47 -1.08 4.29 14.30
CA GLN A 47 -0.59 3.84 13.00
C GLN A 47 -1.24 4.66 11.90
N ILE A 48 -0.50 4.98 10.85
CA ILE A 48 -0.98 5.65 9.65
C ILE A 48 -0.55 4.92 8.37
N ILE A 49 -1.28 5.18 7.27
CA ILE A 49 -0.74 5.07 5.92
C ILE A 49 -0.33 6.49 5.52
N GLU A 50 0.93 6.67 5.23
CA GLU A 50 1.46 7.91 4.67
C GLU A 50 1.59 7.74 3.15
N ILE A 51 1.08 8.71 2.41
CA ILE A 51 1.13 8.74 0.94
C ILE A 51 1.95 9.97 0.56
N PHE A 52 2.89 9.81 -0.34
CA PHE A 52 3.74 10.91 -0.79
C PHE A 52 4.05 10.84 -2.28
N GLN A 53 4.34 11.99 -2.86
CA GLN A 53 4.69 12.16 -4.26
C GLN A 53 5.64 13.35 -4.42
N ASP A 54 6.70 13.16 -5.18
CA ASP A 54 7.57 14.26 -5.60
C ASP A 54 6.81 15.14 -6.60
N ILE A 55 6.64 16.43 -6.27
CA ILE A 55 5.92 17.38 -7.12
C ILE A 55 6.82 18.05 -8.15
N ILE A 56 8.14 17.95 -8.02
CA ILE A 56 9.10 18.48 -8.99
C ILE A 56 9.14 17.60 -10.23
N ASN A 57 9.06 16.28 -10.02
CA ASN A 57 9.00 15.31 -11.11
C ASN A 57 7.54 15.00 -11.47
N PRO A 58 6.99 15.51 -12.60
CA PRO A 58 5.60 15.31 -12.98
C PRO A 58 5.24 13.83 -13.25
N ASN A 59 6.24 12.98 -13.43
CA ASN A 59 6.06 11.55 -13.65
C ASN A 59 6.30 10.72 -12.38
N ALA A 60 6.57 11.35 -11.24
CA ALA A 60 6.80 10.63 -9.99
C ALA A 60 5.55 9.86 -9.58
N PRO A 61 5.65 8.57 -9.28
CA PRO A 61 4.53 7.80 -8.79
C PRO A 61 4.15 8.24 -7.38
N LYS A 62 2.87 8.09 -7.03
CA LYS A 62 2.46 8.06 -5.63
C LYS A 62 3.06 6.82 -4.97
N ILE A 63 3.57 6.98 -3.77
CA ILE A 63 4.14 5.89 -2.95
C ILE A 63 3.42 5.89 -1.61
N THR A 64 3.19 4.72 -1.05
CA THR A 64 2.65 4.56 0.30
C THR A 64 3.72 4.03 1.25
N GLN A 65 3.58 4.35 2.52
CA GLN A 65 4.28 3.64 3.60
C GLN A 65 3.38 3.54 4.82
N VAL A 66 3.58 2.49 5.62
CA VAL A 66 2.95 2.37 6.95
C VAL A 66 3.92 2.93 7.97
N VAL A 67 3.43 3.83 8.82
CA VAL A 67 4.20 4.38 9.94
C VAL A 67 3.51 3.98 11.23
N ASN A 68 4.26 3.35 12.12
CA ASN A 68 3.80 2.85 13.42
C ASN A 68 4.33 3.74 14.57
N ALA A 69 3.75 3.57 15.74
CA ALA A 69 4.29 4.11 16.97
C ALA A 69 5.77 3.71 17.14
N GLY A 70 6.61 4.63 17.63
CA GLY A 70 8.06 4.48 17.76
C GLY A 70 8.86 4.84 16.50
N GLN A 71 8.21 5.17 15.38
CA GLN A 71 8.89 5.52 14.14
C GLN A 71 8.88 7.03 13.91
N LEU A 72 9.94 7.53 13.29
CA LEU A 72 10.08 8.90 12.80
C LEU A 72 9.83 8.92 11.29
N SER A 73 8.84 9.72 10.85
CA SER A 73 8.65 10.03 9.44
C SER A 73 9.33 11.35 9.10
N ILE A 74 10.12 11.37 8.03
CA ILE A 74 10.82 12.54 7.52
C ILE A 74 10.38 12.78 6.08
N ILE A 75 9.73 13.91 5.84
CA ILE A 75 9.28 14.35 4.54
C ILE A 75 10.13 15.50 4.06
N LYS A 76 10.84 15.30 2.97
CA LYS A 76 11.74 16.31 2.37
C LYS A 76 10.94 17.47 1.76
N PRO A 77 11.59 18.64 1.56
CA PRO A 77 10.99 19.74 0.81
C PRO A 77 10.47 19.28 -0.56
N ASN A 78 9.36 19.88 -1.00
CA ASN A 78 8.71 19.61 -2.29
C ASN A 78 8.17 18.16 -2.46
N ILE A 79 8.05 17.43 -1.37
CA ILE A 79 7.31 16.16 -1.36
C ILE A 79 5.89 16.44 -0.85
N ALA A 80 4.90 16.30 -1.74
CA ALA A 80 3.50 16.30 -1.33
C ALA A 80 3.23 15.05 -0.50
N HIS A 81 2.55 15.24 0.63
CA HIS A 81 2.27 14.13 1.55
C HIS A 81 0.87 14.21 2.14
N THR A 82 0.36 13.05 2.52
CA THR A 82 -0.95 12.87 3.15
C THR A 82 -0.85 11.75 4.18
N MET A 83 -1.51 11.93 5.31
CA MET A 83 -1.58 10.97 6.41
C MET A 83 -3.01 10.45 6.55
N VAL A 84 -3.22 9.16 6.31
CA VAL A 84 -4.50 8.46 6.54
C VAL A 84 -4.38 7.67 7.84
N PHE A 85 -5.19 8.02 8.83
CA PHE A 85 -5.10 7.44 10.17
C PHE A 85 -5.87 6.12 10.27
N THR A 86 -5.14 5.02 10.46
CA THR A 86 -5.71 3.66 10.55
C THR A 86 -6.08 3.28 11.98
N LYS A 87 -5.50 3.99 12.96
CA LYS A 87 -5.78 3.91 14.40
C LYS A 87 -5.84 5.32 14.98
N ASP A 88 -6.41 5.49 16.18
CA ASP A 88 -6.25 6.73 16.95
C ASP A 88 -4.76 6.93 17.19
N THR A 89 -4.23 8.06 16.77
CA THR A 89 -2.80 8.30 16.64
C THR A 89 -2.40 9.60 17.29
N THR A 90 -1.29 9.57 18.04
CA THR A 90 -0.62 10.74 18.60
C THR A 90 0.78 10.82 18.00
N PHE A 91 1.17 11.98 17.51
CA PHE A 91 2.52 12.23 17.02
C PHE A 91 3.03 13.61 17.38
N LEU A 92 4.34 13.73 17.47
CA LEU A 92 5.05 14.98 17.68
C LEU A 92 5.51 15.50 16.32
N ASN A 93 5.12 16.72 15.99
CA ASN A 93 5.68 17.46 14.86
C ASN A 93 6.89 18.26 15.37
N LEU A 94 8.07 17.93 14.87
CA LEU A 94 9.34 18.51 15.26
C LEU A 94 9.69 19.60 14.25
N VAL A 95 9.69 20.84 14.69
CA VAL A 95 9.77 22.01 13.81
C VAL A 95 10.99 22.85 14.10
N ARG A 96 11.63 23.34 13.05
CA ARG A 96 12.63 24.41 13.11
C ARG A 96 11.98 25.72 12.68
N GLY A 97 12.07 26.76 13.52
CA GLY A 97 11.52 28.07 13.26
C GLY A 97 10.12 28.27 13.83
N GLU A 98 9.53 29.40 13.55
CA GLU A 98 8.21 29.79 14.00
C GLU A 98 7.14 29.14 13.10
N ARG A 99 6.03 28.76 13.71
CA ARG A 99 4.87 28.22 13.01
C ARG A 99 3.77 29.28 12.96
N ASP A 100 4.12 30.41 12.38
CA ASP A 100 3.19 31.51 12.20
C ASP A 100 2.48 31.38 10.84
N HIS A 101 1.15 31.49 10.85
CA HIS A 101 0.35 31.41 9.62
C HIS A 101 0.42 32.72 8.81
N GLU A 102 0.82 33.83 9.41
CA GLU A 102 0.97 35.11 8.74
C GLU A 102 2.40 35.36 8.22
N ASN A 103 3.40 34.74 8.88
CA ASN A 103 4.79 34.84 8.49
C ASN A 103 5.40 33.45 8.34
N TYR A 104 5.19 32.84 7.18
CA TYR A 104 5.47 31.43 6.97
C TYR A 104 6.93 31.01 7.12
N GLY A 105 7.90 31.90 6.92
CA GLY A 105 9.31 31.56 7.04
C GLY A 105 9.65 30.21 6.39
N ILE A 106 10.39 29.38 7.10
CA ILE A 106 10.75 28.03 6.63
C ILE A 106 9.60 27.02 6.79
N THR A 107 8.55 27.34 7.55
CA THR A 107 7.41 26.45 7.81
C THR A 107 6.28 26.60 6.81
N HIS A 108 6.51 27.35 5.73
CA HIS A 108 5.52 27.59 4.67
C HIS A 108 4.92 26.28 4.15
N THR A 109 3.59 26.25 4.09
CA THR A 109 2.81 25.09 3.64
C THR A 109 1.96 25.47 2.44
N VAL A 110 2.08 24.70 1.36
CA VAL A 110 1.26 24.86 0.14
C VAL A 110 0.26 23.72 0.04
N ARG A 111 -1.03 24.06 0.00
CA ARG A 111 -2.10 23.07 -0.14
C ARG A 111 -1.99 22.35 -1.48
N HIS A 112 -2.01 21.03 -1.45
CA HIS A 112 -1.96 20.16 -2.62
C HIS A 112 -2.79 18.90 -2.36
N ILE A 113 -4.06 18.92 -2.77
CA ILE A 113 -4.97 17.80 -2.55
C ILE A 113 -4.71 16.74 -3.64
N PHE A 114 -4.09 15.62 -3.26
CA PHE A 114 -3.82 14.51 -4.17
C PHE A 114 -4.35 13.16 -3.67
N VAL A 115 -4.90 13.14 -2.44
CA VAL A 115 -5.68 12.02 -1.88
C VAL A 115 -7.02 12.55 -1.43
N ASP A 116 -8.09 12.08 -2.04
CA ASP A 116 -9.46 12.45 -1.71
C ASP A 116 -10.13 11.46 -0.73
N GLU A 117 -11.35 11.74 -0.33
CA GLU A 117 -12.14 10.90 0.57
C GLU A 117 -12.39 9.50 0.00
N LYS A 118 -12.55 9.38 -1.32
CA LYS A 118 -12.79 8.09 -1.98
C LYS A 118 -11.54 7.21 -1.88
N GLU A 119 -10.36 7.76 -2.19
CA GLU A 119 -9.09 7.07 -2.10
C GLU A 119 -8.74 6.71 -0.64
N LYS A 120 -8.97 7.63 0.31
CA LYS A 120 -8.82 7.35 1.75
C LYS A 120 -9.64 6.13 2.17
N ASN A 121 -10.93 6.10 1.82
CA ASN A 121 -11.83 5.02 2.21
C ASN A 121 -11.44 3.69 1.53
N LEU A 122 -10.95 3.75 0.30
CA LEU A 122 -10.41 2.59 -0.41
C LEU A 122 -9.19 2.01 0.33
N LEU A 123 -8.24 2.85 0.74
CA LEU A 123 -7.05 2.42 1.48
C LEU A 123 -7.43 1.81 2.83
N LEU A 124 -8.28 2.48 3.60
CA LEU A 124 -8.72 1.98 4.92
C LEU A 124 -9.40 0.61 4.84
N LYS A 125 -10.13 0.34 3.75
CA LYS A 125 -10.83 -0.93 3.54
C LYS A 125 -9.91 -2.04 3.02
N SER A 126 -8.98 -1.70 2.14
CA SER A 126 -8.25 -2.70 1.35
C SER A 126 -6.82 -2.97 1.80
N TYR A 127 -6.18 -2.04 2.54
CA TYR A 127 -4.79 -2.21 2.98
C TYR A 127 -4.66 -3.32 4.04
N LYS A 128 -3.61 -4.14 3.94
CA LYS A 128 -3.33 -5.28 4.84
C LYS A 128 -2.06 -5.02 5.63
N PHE A 129 -2.24 -4.87 6.94
CA PHE A 129 -1.16 -4.56 7.88
C PHE A 129 -0.49 -5.81 8.45
N ASP A 130 -1.22 -6.93 8.45
CA ASP A 130 -0.76 -8.18 9.03
C ASP A 130 -0.50 -9.24 7.97
N CYS A 131 0.43 -10.12 8.26
CA CYS A 131 0.71 -11.29 7.43
C CYS A 131 -0.52 -12.21 7.38
N ARG A 132 -0.98 -12.52 6.18
CA ARG A 132 -2.17 -13.38 5.97
C ARG A 132 -1.95 -14.82 6.38
N SER A 133 -0.68 -15.26 6.45
CA SER A 133 -0.35 -16.64 6.82
C SER A 133 -0.15 -16.83 8.31
N CYS A 134 0.51 -15.90 9.02
CA CYS A 134 0.87 -16.11 10.43
C CYS A 134 0.44 -14.97 11.38
N GLY A 135 -0.25 -13.93 10.86
CA GLY A 135 -0.71 -12.79 11.66
C GLY A 135 0.38 -11.85 12.17
N ASN A 136 1.64 -12.03 11.75
CA ASN A 136 2.71 -11.10 12.13
C ASN A 136 2.43 -9.70 11.57
N ASN A 137 2.58 -8.67 12.39
CA ASN A 137 2.33 -7.27 12.03
C ASN A 137 3.59 -6.49 11.63
N ASP A 138 4.75 -7.14 11.66
CA ASP A 138 6.01 -6.58 11.15
C ASP A 138 6.25 -7.10 9.74
N LEU A 139 5.79 -6.34 8.76
CA LEU A 139 5.94 -6.64 7.34
C LEU A 139 6.91 -5.65 6.70
N LYS A 140 7.88 -6.17 5.94
CA LYS A 140 8.85 -5.37 5.21
C LYS A 140 8.44 -5.24 3.75
N ARG A 141 8.29 -4.01 3.26
CA ARG A 141 8.05 -3.77 1.85
C ARG A 141 9.31 -4.07 1.04
N VAL A 142 9.20 -4.98 0.08
CA VAL A 142 10.33 -5.38 -0.79
C VAL A 142 10.21 -4.83 -2.21
N VAL A 143 8.99 -4.55 -2.68
CA VAL A 143 8.75 -3.96 -4.00
C VAL A 143 7.60 -2.96 -3.90
N SER A 144 7.72 -1.82 -4.58
CA SER A 144 6.63 -0.88 -4.84
C SER A 144 6.70 -0.42 -6.29
N LEU A 145 5.60 -0.60 -7.02
CA LEU A 145 5.39 -0.09 -8.37
C LEU A 145 4.48 1.14 -8.38
N GLY A 146 4.26 1.76 -7.20
CA GLY A 146 3.35 2.89 -7.05
C GLY A 146 1.88 2.49 -7.23
N TYR A 147 1.06 3.45 -7.64
CA TYR A 147 -0.37 3.23 -7.89
C TYR A 147 -0.60 2.73 -9.31
N GLN A 148 -1.28 1.62 -9.44
CA GLN A 148 -1.56 0.96 -10.72
C GLN A 148 -3.07 0.69 -10.88
N PRO A 149 -3.60 0.71 -12.12
CA PRO A 149 -4.94 0.22 -12.40
C PRO A 149 -5.01 -1.29 -12.23
N LEU A 150 -6.22 -1.83 -12.06
CA LEU A 150 -6.42 -3.28 -12.08
C LEU A 150 -6.11 -3.85 -13.47
N ALA A 151 -5.41 -4.97 -13.51
CA ALA A 151 -5.15 -5.70 -14.74
C ALA A 151 -6.48 -6.08 -15.42
N ASN A 152 -6.50 -6.02 -16.74
CA ASN A 152 -7.67 -6.32 -17.58
C ASN A 152 -8.90 -5.41 -17.36
N ASN A 153 -8.77 -4.33 -16.59
CA ASN A 153 -9.81 -3.32 -16.46
C ASN A 153 -9.68 -2.30 -17.60
N LEU A 154 -10.09 -2.69 -18.80
CA LEU A 154 -9.99 -1.87 -19.99
C LEU A 154 -10.99 -0.71 -19.94
N LEU A 155 -10.52 0.48 -20.32
CA LEU A 155 -11.35 1.67 -20.38
C LEU A 155 -12.16 1.69 -21.68
N ASN A 156 -13.44 2.07 -21.60
CA ASN A 156 -14.31 2.21 -22.77
C ASN A 156 -14.10 3.54 -23.51
N LYS A 157 -13.58 4.55 -22.83
CA LYS A 157 -13.36 5.90 -23.37
C LYS A 157 -11.99 6.43 -23.01
N LYS A 158 -11.36 7.18 -23.91
CA LYS A 158 -10.01 7.76 -23.74
C LYS A 158 -9.83 8.58 -22.44
N ASN A 159 -10.88 9.28 -22.00
CA ASN A 159 -10.82 10.17 -20.82
C ASN A 159 -11.53 9.55 -19.59
N GLU A 160 -11.83 8.27 -19.60
CA GLU A 160 -12.42 7.59 -18.45
C GLU A 160 -11.39 7.47 -17.33
N LYS A 161 -11.82 7.81 -16.10
CA LYS A 161 -10.96 7.66 -14.91
C LYS A 161 -11.12 6.25 -14.33
N CYS A 162 -10.02 5.56 -14.14
CA CYS A 162 -10.00 4.29 -13.42
C CYS A 162 -9.55 4.47 -11.98
N GLU A 163 -9.97 3.55 -11.11
CA GLU A 163 -9.43 3.47 -9.75
C GLU A 163 -8.01 2.93 -9.80
N LEU A 164 -7.12 3.55 -9.03
CA LEU A 164 -5.73 3.14 -8.87
C LEU A 164 -5.54 2.56 -7.48
N TYR A 165 -4.71 1.54 -7.37
CA TYR A 165 -4.37 0.85 -6.13
C TYR A 165 -2.86 0.77 -5.96
N PRO A 166 -2.34 0.87 -4.72
CA PRO A 166 -0.94 0.57 -4.47
C PRO A 166 -0.60 -0.86 -4.93
N LEU A 167 0.40 -0.98 -5.79
CA LEU A 167 0.93 -2.28 -6.22
C LEU A 167 2.29 -2.50 -5.55
N GLU A 168 2.23 -3.13 -4.39
CA GLU A 168 3.36 -3.32 -3.50
C GLU A 168 3.39 -4.76 -2.99
N VAL A 169 4.59 -5.28 -2.77
CA VAL A 169 4.81 -6.58 -2.14
C VAL A 169 5.47 -6.40 -0.79
N ASN A 170 4.86 -6.97 0.23
CA ASN A 170 5.38 -7.05 1.58
C ASN A 170 5.85 -8.47 1.89
N TYR A 171 6.97 -8.58 2.57
CA TYR A 171 7.57 -9.82 3.03
C TYR A 171 7.45 -9.96 4.55
N CYS A 172 7.16 -11.14 5.03
CA CYS A 172 7.08 -11.49 6.44
C CYS A 172 8.32 -12.29 6.86
N ASP A 173 9.18 -11.70 7.68
CA ASP A 173 10.39 -12.40 8.18
C ASP A 173 10.06 -13.62 9.05
N LYS A 174 8.87 -13.66 9.68
CA LYS A 174 8.49 -14.76 10.58
C LYS A 174 8.14 -16.06 9.85
N CYS A 175 7.45 -15.97 8.71
CA CYS A 175 6.98 -17.17 7.99
C CYS A 175 7.35 -17.17 6.50
N HIS A 176 8.16 -16.21 6.07
CA HIS A 176 8.67 -16.06 4.70
C HIS A 176 7.58 -15.87 3.62
N ASN A 177 6.35 -15.49 4.03
CA ASN A 177 5.28 -15.20 3.09
C ASN A 177 5.50 -13.85 2.41
N CYS A 178 5.32 -13.81 1.09
CA CYS A 178 5.22 -12.60 0.29
C CYS A 178 3.75 -12.33 -0.02
N GLN A 179 3.29 -11.10 0.20
CA GLN A 179 1.88 -10.73 -0.05
C GLN A 179 1.76 -9.31 -0.59
N LEU A 180 0.70 -9.07 -1.35
CA LEU A 180 0.34 -7.70 -1.75
C LEU A 180 -0.10 -6.89 -0.52
N SER A 181 0.27 -5.60 -0.49
CA SER A 181 -0.15 -4.66 0.56
C SER A 181 -1.65 -4.38 0.53
N VAL A 182 -2.29 -4.52 -0.63
CA VAL A 182 -3.71 -4.25 -0.85
C VAL A 182 -4.45 -5.50 -1.28
N SER A 183 -5.64 -5.74 -0.73
CA SER A 183 -6.61 -6.73 -1.22
C SER A 183 -7.79 -6.01 -1.84
N VAL A 184 -7.89 -6.10 -3.16
CA VAL A 184 -9.02 -5.54 -3.89
C VAL A 184 -10.23 -6.47 -3.77
N ASP A 185 -11.43 -5.90 -3.72
CA ASP A 185 -12.67 -6.66 -3.69
C ASP A 185 -12.75 -7.60 -4.93
N PRO A 186 -12.89 -8.92 -4.72
CA PRO A 186 -12.98 -9.89 -5.82
C PRO A 186 -14.06 -9.56 -6.84
N LYS A 187 -15.18 -8.96 -6.42
CA LYS A 187 -16.24 -8.52 -7.35
C LYS A 187 -15.74 -7.48 -8.34
N LYS A 188 -14.88 -6.55 -7.91
CA LYS A 188 -14.28 -5.56 -8.81
C LYS A 188 -13.31 -6.18 -9.81
N MET A 189 -12.61 -7.23 -9.42
CA MET A 189 -11.59 -7.88 -10.25
C MET A 189 -12.17 -8.91 -11.22
N PHE A 190 -13.20 -9.65 -10.80
CA PHE A 190 -13.59 -10.90 -11.48
C PHE A 190 -15.02 -10.92 -12.03
N SER A 191 -15.91 -9.94 -11.68
CA SER A 191 -17.27 -9.94 -12.21
C SER A 191 -17.35 -9.78 -13.73
N ASN A 192 -16.40 -9.07 -14.34
CA ASN A 192 -16.28 -8.83 -15.77
C ASN A 192 -14.86 -9.14 -16.26
N TYR A 193 -14.35 -10.33 -15.93
CA TYR A 193 -12.99 -10.70 -16.27
C TYR A 193 -12.90 -11.16 -17.72
N LEU A 194 -12.26 -10.36 -18.57
CA LEU A 194 -12.23 -10.57 -20.02
C LEU A 194 -11.21 -11.61 -20.48
N TYR A 195 -10.23 -11.96 -19.66
CA TYR A 195 -9.19 -12.91 -20.03
C TYR A 195 -9.68 -14.35 -19.88
N THR A 196 -9.54 -15.15 -20.95
CA THR A 196 -9.78 -16.59 -20.94
C THR A 196 -8.51 -17.36 -21.26
N SER A 197 -8.16 -18.31 -20.41
CA SER A 197 -6.90 -19.08 -20.52
C SER A 197 -6.87 -19.96 -21.77
N SER A 198 -8.03 -20.44 -22.24
CA SER A 198 -8.13 -21.30 -23.42
C SER A 198 -7.82 -20.59 -24.75
N THR A 199 -7.77 -19.27 -24.80
CA THR A 199 -7.42 -18.52 -26.03
C THR A 199 -5.94 -18.71 -26.43
N SER A 200 -5.06 -18.97 -25.48
CA SER A 200 -3.64 -19.18 -25.74
C SER A 200 -3.32 -20.66 -26.02
N LYS A 201 -2.77 -20.93 -27.21
CA LYS A 201 -2.27 -22.28 -27.55
C LYS A 201 -1.20 -22.78 -26.59
N ILE A 202 -0.32 -21.87 -26.13
CA ILE A 202 0.74 -22.20 -25.17
C ILE A 202 0.15 -22.65 -23.85
N PHE A 203 -0.84 -21.90 -23.33
CA PHE A 203 -1.52 -22.26 -22.08
C PHE A 203 -2.30 -23.58 -22.20
N ARG A 204 -3.05 -23.80 -23.28
CA ARG A 204 -3.70 -25.09 -23.52
C ARG A 204 -2.73 -26.25 -23.47
N ASN A 205 -1.61 -26.15 -24.19
CA ASN A 205 -0.58 -27.21 -24.19
C ASN A 205 0.03 -27.39 -22.79
N HIS A 206 0.26 -26.31 -22.06
CA HIS A 206 0.74 -26.38 -20.68
C HIS A 206 -0.21 -27.19 -19.79
N PHE A 207 -1.50 -26.87 -19.80
CA PHE A 207 -2.49 -27.58 -18.99
C PHE A 207 -2.67 -29.05 -19.41
N ILE A 208 -2.65 -29.36 -20.71
CA ILE A 208 -2.65 -30.75 -21.19
C ILE A 208 -1.44 -31.52 -20.65
N ASN A 209 -0.26 -30.95 -20.72
CA ASN A 209 0.96 -31.59 -20.23
C ASN A 209 0.95 -31.74 -18.70
N ALA A 210 0.46 -30.73 -17.96
CA ALA A 210 0.29 -30.79 -16.53
C ALA A 210 -0.71 -31.87 -16.11
N ALA A 211 -1.87 -31.95 -16.77
CA ALA A 211 -2.87 -32.98 -16.54
C ALA A 211 -2.31 -34.39 -16.75
N LYS A 212 -1.60 -34.63 -17.85
CA LYS A 212 -0.93 -35.91 -18.12
C LYS A 212 0.11 -36.27 -17.04
N LYS A 213 0.96 -35.30 -16.65
CA LYS A 213 1.97 -35.46 -15.64
C LYS A 213 1.36 -35.85 -14.29
N TYR A 214 0.42 -35.03 -13.79
CA TYR A 214 -0.20 -35.27 -12.46
C TYR A 214 -1.10 -36.49 -12.44
N SER A 215 -1.79 -36.82 -13.54
CA SER A 215 -2.54 -38.08 -13.63
C SER A 215 -1.66 -39.30 -13.43
N LYS A 216 -0.43 -39.28 -13.97
CA LYS A 216 0.55 -40.35 -13.79
C LYS A 216 1.18 -40.34 -12.40
N GLU A 217 1.66 -39.19 -11.94
CA GLU A 217 2.37 -39.07 -10.63
C GLU A 217 1.46 -39.41 -9.45
N LEU A 218 0.18 -39.03 -9.52
CA LEU A 218 -0.80 -39.22 -8.46
C LEU A 218 -1.65 -40.48 -8.65
N ASN A 219 -1.40 -41.28 -9.66
CA ASN A 219 -2.16 -42.48 -10.00
C ASN A 219 -3.68 -42.23 -10.06
N LEU A 220 -4.07 -41.14 -10.73
CA LEU A 220 -5.48 -40.73 -10.79
C LEU A 220 -6.33 -41.75 -11.54
N ASN A 221 -7.49 -42.08 -10.99
CA ASN A 221 -8.45 -43.03 -11.53
C ASN A 221 -9.77 -42.34 -11.87
N LYS A 222 -10.24 -42.43 -13.11
CA LYS A 222 -11.48 -41.79 -13.58
C LYS A 222 -12.74 -42.11 -12.78
N LYS A 223 -12.78 -43.27 -12.11
CA LYS A 223 -13.95 -43.71 -11.32
C LYS A 223 -13.85 -43.34 -9.83
N LYS A 224 -12.65 -43.04 -9.29
CA LYS A 224 -12.41 -42.89 -7.86
C LYS A 224 -11.79 -41.57 -7.48
N SER A 225 -11.15 -40.85 -8.42
CA SER A 225 -10.46 -39.59 -8.11
C SER A 225 -11.34 -38.39 -8.41
N TYR A 226 -11.33 -37.41 -7.52
CA TYR A 226 -11.94 -36.09 -7.71
C TYR A 226 -10.84 -35.06 -7.92
N ILE A 227 -10.99 -34.20 -8.91
CA ILE A 227 -10.07 -33.11 -9.21
C ILE A 227 -10.85 -31.82 -9.07
N ILE A 228 -10.30 -30.88 -8.27
CA ILE A 228 -10.88 -29.56 -8.09
C ILE A 228 -9.84 -28.54 -8.54
N ASP A 229 -10.21 -27.68 -9.46
CA ASP A 229 -9.42 -26.53 -9.91
C ASP A 229 -10.00 -25.25 -9.30
N ILE A 230 -9.27 -24.66 -8.34
CA ILE A 230 -9.70 -23.44 -7.63
C ILE A 230 -9.27 -22.22 -8.45
N GLY A 231 -10.24 -21.42 -8.92
CA GLY A 231 -9.99 -20.29 -9.81
C GLY A 231 -9.79 -20.70 -11.26
N SER A 232 -10.50 -21.73 -11.70
CA SER A 232 -10.37 -22.45 -12.97
C SER A 232 -10.50 -21.59 -14.24
N ASN A 233 -10.82 -20.30 -14.14
CA ASN A 233 -11.09 -19.39 -15.25
C ASN A 233 -12.19 -20.00 -16.16
N ASP A 234 -11.87 -20.44 -17.38
CA ASP A 234 -12.80 -21.09 -18.32
C ASP A 234 -12.71 -22.63 -18.30
N GLY A 235 -12.09 -23.20 -17.28
CA GLY A 235 -12.00 -24.64 -17.05
C GLY A 235 -11.05 -25.39 -17.98
N VAL A 236 -10.10 -24.70 -18.61
CA VAL A 236 -9.19 -25.30 -19.60
C VAL A 236 -8.33 -26.45 -19.03
N ALA A 237 -8.03 -26.42 -17.73
CA ALA A 237 -7.24 -27.47 -17.08
C ALA A 237 -8.04 -28.76 -16.81
N LEU A 238 -9.37 -28.69 -16.81
CA LEU A 238 -10.28 -29.82 -16.51
C LEU A 238 -10.90 -30.41 -17.77
N LYS A 239 -10.67 -29.86 -18.95
CA LYS A 239 -11.13 -30.34 -20.27
C LYS A 239 -10.12 -31.29 -20.86
#